data_aa9f2980eec90fcc908d8279a0c6d75c
#
_entry.id   aa9f2980eec90fcc908d8279a0c6d75c
#
_cell.length_a   1.000
_cell.length_b   1.000
_cell.length_c   1.000
_cell.angle_alpha   90.00
_cell.angle_beta   90.00
_cell.angle_gamma   90.00
#
_symmetry.space_group_name_H-M   'P 1'
#
loop_
_entity.id
_entity.type
_entity.pdbx_description
1 polymer ?
#
loop_
_entity_poly.entity_id
_entity_poly.type
_entity_poly.pdbx_seq_one_letter_code
_entity_poly.pdbx_strand_id
1 'polypeptide(L)'
;MKDKILFLFDMGWIQFGIAKFFLEKFDCKSYAIIDIDNNTKNFFKNQKIVKLNKSWYYRDHLPQKTFEVDYEYLKQFEKKYNIDIWKIAFSERFFNQHNPYYQFSESEILSIIGNTCKLFESVLDEVKPKFLIIKMTDSHQSHLLHQLCRAKGIKTLMLGLTRLANRFTIYDEYEKIETTNLNTDFVFQTRSQKQLEDYLTQNSLGNMLRPSLKKKHVSLFTRIKKYLRYLSLLQSNDVKNYYAHYGKTPEKVISQFIFFKRKLRERYIDKNFKTKLDYSQNYILFTLHVDPERQTLLAAPYYTNQIEVIIALSKSIPVGYKIYVKEHYGQRISGWRDLSYYKKIKKLPNVELIHPSYNTLELIKNSSMVCVINGTSALEAAISNKPSMVFADTSFSSLPSVYRVKGFENLSEIIRTHLDLKVDFDAVNNYINLVEQNSFEFNFLNIFNDFNNIFSDEFNTARSNFSESKMNVFLENHKDEFSKLADKHIYQINYFKEIEQNG
;
A
#
# COMPACT_ATOMS: atom_id res chain seq x y z
N MET A 1 18.54 27.12 -15.78
CA MET A 1 17.86 26.13 -16.65
C MET A 1 16.58 25.70 -15.94
N LYS A 2 15.42 25.57 -16.61
CA LYS A 2 14.19 25.13 -15.96
C LYS A 2 14.33 23.71 -15.42
N ASP A 3 13.80 23.45 -14.23
CA ASP A 3 13.76 22.10 -13.67
C ASP A 3 13.01 21.14 -14.58
N LYS A 4 13.40 19.88 -14.56
CA LYS A 4 12.71 18.80 -15.27
C LYS A 4 12.03 17.91 -14.25
N ILE A 5 10.73 17.78 -14.35
CA ILE A 5 9.89 16.97 -13.46
C ILE A 5 9.33 15.80 -14.23
N LEU A 6 9.50 14.59 -13.68
CA LEU A 6 8.91 13.37 -14.22
C LEU A 6 7.71 12.97 -13.33
N PHE A 7 6.58 12.68 -13.95
CA PHE A 7 5.39 12.15 -13.29
C PHE A 7 5.21 10.68 -13.65
N LEU A 8 4.72 9.89 -12.71
CA LEU A 8 4.15 8.57 -13.00
C LEU A 8 2.62 8.68 -12.86
N PHE A 9 1.91 8.67 -13.97
CA PHE A 9 0.45 8.63 -13.99
C PHE A 9 -0.03 7.19 -14.04
N ASP A 10 -0.91 6.84 -13.12
CA ASP A 10 -1.56 5.54 -13.05
C ASP A 10 -3.10 5.66 -13.03
N MET A 11 -3.76 4.52 -12.88
CA MET A 11 -5.22 4.45 -12.80
C MET A 11 -5.82 5.12 -11.54
N GLY A 12 -4.97 5.61 -10.62
CA GLY A 12 -5.41 6.33 -9.41
C GLY A 12 -5.75 7.80 -9.64
N TRP A 13 -5.26 8.42 -10.73
CA TRP A 13 -5.54 9.78 -11.18
C TRP A 13 -5.12 10.92 -10.24
N ILE A 14 -4.66 10.61 -9.04
CA ILE A 14 -4.24 11.61 -8.06
C ILE A 14 -3.06 12.43 -8.61
N GLN A 15 -2.07 11.78 -9.21
CA GLN A 15 -0.90 12.46 -9.78
C GLN A 15 -1.26 13.30 -10.99
N PHE A 16 -2.30 12.93 -11.74
CA PHE A 16 -2.82 13.77 -12.83
C PHE A 16 -3.47 15.04 -12.29
N GLY A 17 -4.29 14.93 -11.23
CA GLY A 17 -4.86 16.08 -10.53
C GLY A 17 -3.77 16.99 -9.93
N ILE A 18 -2.77 16.41 -9.25
CA ILE A 18 -1.62 17.17 -8.75
C ILE A 18 -0.92 17.89 -9.89
N ALA A 19 -0.60 17.20 -11.00
CA ALA A 19 0.12 17.79 -12.13
C ALA A 19 -0.61 18.99 -12.73
N LYS A 20 -1.94 18.96 -12.82
CA LYS A 20 -2.74 20.09 -13.33
C LYS A 20 -2.46 21.37 -12.53
N PHE A 21 -2.63 21.34 -11.21
CA PHE A 21 -2.47 22.52 -10.36
C PHE A 21 -0.99 22.84 -10.06
N PHE A 22 -0.12 21.85 -10.08
CA PHE A 22 1.32 22.03 -9.94
C PHE A 22 1.91 22.84 -11.11
N LEU A 23 1.57 22.47 -12.36
CA LEU A 23 2.10 23.12 -13.55
C LEU A 23 1.52 24.52 -13.78
N GLU A 24 0.45 24.88 -13.12
CA GLU A 24 -0.07 26.26 -13.08
C GLU A 24 0.77 27.19 -12.18
N LYS A 25 1.42 26.60 -11.16
CA LYS A 25 2.13 27.35 -10.12
C LYS A 25 3.64 27.25 -10.22
N PHE A 26 4.16 26.21 -10.88
CA PHE A 26 5.58 25.89 -10.92
C PHE A 26 6.08 25.79 -12.35
N ASP A 27 6.97 26.73 -12.74
CA ASP A 27 7.54 26.76 -14.08
C ASP A 27 8.65 25.71 -14.26
N CYS A 28 8.34 24.63 -14.97
CA CYS A 28 9.24 23.52 -15.22
C CYS A 28 9.01 22.88 -16.60
N LYS A 29 9.92 22.00 -17.01
CA LYS A 29 9.68 21.04 -18.10
C LYS A 29 9.07 19.77 -17.53
N SER A 30 7.88 19.40 -17.99
CA SER A 30 7.09 18.29 -17.47
C SER A 30 7.10 17.10 -18.42
N TYR A 31 7.31 15.91 -17.86
CA TYR A 31 7.38 14.62 -18.55
C TYR A 31 6.54 13.60 -17.79
N ALA A 32 6.01 12.58 -18.47
CA ALA A 32 5.24 11.55 -17.79
C ALA A 32 5.49 10.14 -18.32
N ILE A 33 5.58 9.18 -17.44
CA ILE A 33 5.34 7.76 -17.72
C ILE A 33 3.88 7.49 -17.37
N ILE A 34 3.13 6.88 -18.29
CA ILE A 34 1.68 6.71 -18.19
C ILE A 34 1.36 5.21 -18.16
N ASP A 35 0.94 4.71 -16.99
CA ASP A 35 0.51 3.32 -16.79
C ASP A 35 -1.02 3.25 -16.67
N ILE A 36 -1.66 3.11 -17.81
CA ILE A 36 -3.12 3.06 -17.95
C ILE A 36 -3.54 1.95 -18.92
N ASP A 37 -4.83 1.61 -18.91
CA ASP A 37 -5.42 0.71 -19.88
C ASP A 37 -5.65 1.40 -21.25
N ASN A 38 -5.97 0.59 -22.26
CA ASN A 38 -6.18 1.11 -23.62
C ASN A 38 -7.42 2.00 -23.73
N ASN A 39 -8.46 1.78 -22.90
CA ASN A 39 -9.66 2.60 -22.90
C ASN A 39 -9.38 4.04 -22.50
N THR A 40 -8.44 4.25 -21.57
CA THR A 40 -8.07 5.59 -21.10
C THR A 40 -6.94 6.22 -21.93
N LYS A 41 -6.24 5.44 -22.74
CA LYS A 41 -5.14 5.91 -23.59
C LYS A 41 -5.58 7.02 -24.57
N ASN A 42 -6.77 6.92 -25.15
CA ASN A 42 -7.31 7.93 -26.06
C ASN A 42 -7.55 9.27 -25.35
N PHE A 43 -7.96 9.24 -24.08
CA PHE A 43 -8.07 10.45 -23.28
C PHE A 43 -6.69 11.12 -23.15
N PHE A 44 -5.65 10.39 -22.73
CA PHE A 44 -4.31 10.96 -22.57
C PHE A 44 -3.69 11.48 -23.86
N LYS A 45 -4.00 10.88 -25.03
CA LYS A 45 -3.52 11.37 -26.33
C LYS A 45 -4.15 12.69 -26.73
N ASN A 46 -5.39 12.95 -26.33
CA ASN A 46 -6.19 14.07 -26.82
C ASN A 46 -6.40 15.18 -25.77
N GLN A 47 -6.15 14.91 -24.48
CA GLN A 47 -6.39 15.85 -23.40
C GLN A 47 -5.50 17.09 -23.49
N LYS A 48 -6.04 18.26 -23.14
CA LYS A 48 -5.36 19.55 -23.09
C LYS A 48 -5.23 20.10 -21.66
N ILE A 49 -5.64 19.32 -20.65
CA ILE A 49 -5.69 19.74 -19.24
C ILE A 49 -4.27 19.85 -18.66
N VAL A 50 -3.43 18.85 -18.90
CA VAL A 50 -2.04 18.80 -18.42
C VAL A 50 -1.11 18.84 -19.63
N LYS A 51 -0.33 19.90 -19.75
CA LYS A 51 0.65 20.06 -20.84
C LYS A 51 1.93 19.33 -20.48
N LEU A 52 2.33 18.35 -21.29
CA LEU A 52 3.56 17.59 -21.13
C LEU A 52 4.50 17.84 -22.30
N ASN A 53 5.79 17.96 -22.03
CA ASN A 53 6.81 18.06 -23.07
C ASN A 53 6.95 16.74 -23.83
N LYS A 54 6.89 15.60 -23.11
CA LYS A 54 6.88 14.26 -23.69
C LYS A 54 6.29 13.25 -22.71
N SER A 55 5.68 12.20 -23.24
CA SER A 55 5.15 11.08 -22.43
C SER A 55 5.44 9.73 -23.06
N TRP A 56 5.49 8.69 -22.22
CA TRP A 56 5.69 7.29 -22.62
C TRP A 56 4.56 6.47 -22.02
N TYR A 57 3.94 5.61 -22.85
CA TYR A 57 2.91 4.68 -22.39
C TYR A 57 3.57 3.38 -21.96
N TYR A 58 3.61 3.12 -20.65
CA TYR A 58 4.31 2.00 -20.05
C TYR A 58 3.96 0.65 -20.71
N ARG A 59 2.66 0.41 -20.92
CA ARG A 59 2.17 -0.88 -21.44
C ARG A 59 2.53 -1.14 -22.90
N ASP A 60 2.88 -0.13 -23.67
CA ASP A 60 3.33 -0.30 -25.06
C ASP A 60 4.74 -0.94 -25.14
N HIS A 61 5.50 -0.84 -24.06
CA HIS A 61 6.86 -1.38 -23.96
C HIS A 61 6.92 -2.79 -23.36
N LEU A 62 5.79 -3.36 -22.97
CA LEU A 62 5.73 -4.69 -22.40
C LEU A 62 5.65 -5.75 -23.49
N PRO A 63 6.22 -6.96 -23.28
CA PRO A 63 6.18 -8.04 -24.24
C PRO A 63 4.73 -8.48 -24.48
N GLN A 64 4.36 -8.65 -25.78
CA GLN A 64 2.99 -8.98 -26.16
C GLN A 64 2.81 -10.47 -26.51
N LYS A 65 3.81 -11.11 -27.12
CA LYS A 65 3.72 -12.48 -27.63
C LYS A 65 4.93 -13.36 -27.30
N THR A 66 6.13 -12.81 -27.36
CA THR A 66 7.39 -13.51 -27.10
C THR A 66 8.03 -12.96 -25.85
N PHE A 67 8.51 -13.84 -24.98
CA PHE A 67 9.15 -13.50 -23.73
C PHE A 67 10.64 -13.84 -23.82
N GLU A 68 11.38 -13.01 -24.53
CA GLU A 68 12.83 -13.10 -24.61
C GLU A 68 13.46 -12.43 -23.39
N VAL A 69 14.41 -13.11 -22.77
CA VAL A 69 15.13 -12.62 -21.60
C VAL A 69 16.55 -12.25 -21.99
N ASP A 70 16.90 -11.01 -21.75
CA ASP A 70 18.26 -10.51 -21.89
C ASP A 70 18.99 -10.62 -20.54
N TYR A 71 19.49 -11.82 -20.24
CA TYR A 71 20.15 -12.12 -18.96
C TYR A 71 21.39 -11.26 -18.73
N GLU A 72 22.15 -10.97 -19.79
CA GLU A 72 23.37 -10.16 -19.65
C GLU A 72 23.03 -8.71 -19.29
N TYR A 73 22.02 -8.14 -19.94
CA TYR A 73 21.51 -6.82 -19.57
C TYR A 73 21.02 -6.78 -18.12
N LEU A 74 20.22 -7.76 -17.70
CA LEU A 74 19.70 -7.79 -16.33
C LEU A 74 20.80 -7.90 -15.28
N LYS A 75 21.82 -8.76 -15.49
CA LYS A 75 23.00 -8.85 -14.60
C LYS A 75 23.76 -7.54 -14.51
N GLN A 76 23.96 -6.88 -15.67
CA GLN A 76 24.64 -5.58 -15.72
C GLN A 76 23.80 -4.50 -15.00
N PHE A 77 22.50 -4.53 -15.17
CA PHE A 77 21.55 -3.61 -14.50
C PHE A 77 21.60 -3.76 -12.97
N GLU A 78 21.52 -5.01 -12.46
CA GLU A 78 21.64 -5.30 -11.03
C GLU A 78 22.95 -4.75 -10.47
N LYS A 79 24.08 -5.06 -11.14
CA LYS A 79 25.40 -4.60 -10.70
C LYS A 79 25.54 -3.08 -10.75
N LYS A 80 25.05 -2.44 -11.83
CA LYS A 80 25.16 -0.99 -12.04
C LYS A 80 24.39 -0.17 -11.03
N TYR A 81 23.18 -0.62 -10.68
CA TYR A 81 22.26 0.13 -9.85
C TYR A 81 22.08 -0.43 -8.43
N ASN A 82 22.65 -1.58 -8.14
CA ASN A 82 22.48 -2.32 -6.90
C ASN A 82 20.99 -2.58 -6.59
N ILE A 83 20.27 -3.08 -7.60
CA ILE A 83 18.82 -3.38 -7.53
C ILE A 83 18.62 -4.87 -7.76
N ASP A 84 18.06 -5.57 -6.77
CA ASP A 84 17.76 -7.01 -6.86
C ASP A 84 16.51 -7.25 -7.72
N ILE A 85 16.68 -7.77 -8.94
CA ILE A 85 15.58 -8.02 -9.88
C ILE A 85 14.55 -9.01 -9.32
N TRP A 86 14.98 -10.08 -8.67
CA TRP A 86 14.05 -11.03 -8.05
C TRP A 86 13.27 -10.42 -6.89
N LYS A 87 13.88 -9.53 -6.11
CA LYS A 87 13.17 -8.79 -5.06
C LYS A 87 12.09 -7.88 -5.63
N ILE A 88 12.38 -7.22 -6.76
CA ILE A 88 11.38 -6.47 -7.53
C ILE A 88 10.26 -7.39 -8.03
N ALA A 89 10.59 -8.55 -8.61
CA ALA A 89 9.62 -9.53 -9.10
C ALA A 89 8.67 -10.01 -7.99
N PHE A 90 9.22 -10.39 -6.85
CA PHE A 90 8.43 -10.88 -5.72
C PHE A 90 7.62 -9.80 -5.01
N SER A 91 7.90 -8.52 -5.27
CA SER A 91 7.05 -7.41 -4.80
C SER A 91 5.73 -7.30 -5.58
N GLU A 92 5.62 -7.95 -6.75
CA GLU A 92 4.41 -7.94 -7.56
C GLU A 92 3.44 -9.04 -7.15
N ARG A 93 2.24 -8.63 -6.74
CA ARG A 93 1.20 -9.55 -6.27
C ARG A 93 0.72 -10.54 -7.32
N PHE A 94 0.86 -10.22 -8.60
CA PHE A 94 0.37 -11.04 -9.70
C PHE A 94 1.39 -12.03 -10.26
N PHE A 95 2.67 -11.87 -9.97
CA PHE A 95 3.73 -12.76 -10.47
C PHE A 95 3.86 -14.06 -9.68
N ASN A 96 3.29 -14.12 -8.48
CA ASN A 96 3.44 -15.26 -7.60
C ASN A 96 2.09 -15.81 -7.08
N GLN A 97 2.09 -16.41 -5.90
CA GLN A 97 0.98 -17.13 -5.27
C GLN A 97 -0.35 -16.35 -5.16
N HIS A 98 -0.36 -15.03 -5.35
CA HIS A 98 -1.56 -14.21 -5.20
C HIS A 98 -2.36 -14.04 -6.50
N ASN A 99 -1.85 -14.57 -7.63
CA ASN A 99 -2.59 -14.61 -8.89
C ASN A 99 -3.38 -15.93 -8.99
N PRO A 100 -4.71 -15.92 -8.85
CA PRO A 100 -5.51 -17.15 -8.95
C PRO A 100 -5.78 -17.54 -10.41
N TYR A 101 -5.38 -16.73 -11.38
CA TYR A 101 -5.76 -16.88 -12.79
C TYR A 101 -4.65 -17.46 -13.64
N TYR A 102 -3.41 -17.12 -13.32
CA TYR A 102 -2.26 -17.48 -14.14
C TYR A 102 -0.97 -17.56 -13.32
N GLN A 103 -0.16 -18.59 -13.59
CA GLN A 103 1.16 -18.73 -13.03
C GLN A 103 2.19 -18.31 -14.09
N PHE A 104 2.87 -17.21 -13.84
CA PHE A 104 3.93 -16.71 -14.69
C PHE A 104 5.16 -17.61 -14.61
N SER A 105 5.78 -17.90 -15.76
CA SER A 105 7.09 -18.54 -15.82
C SER A 105 8.20 -17.55 -15.50
N GLU A 106 9.38 -18.06 -15.18
CA GLU A 106 10.58 -17.24 -14.99
C GLU A 106 10.85 -16.32 -16.17
N SER A 107 10.80 -16.87 -17.38
CA SER A 107 11.06 -16.10 -18.62
C SER A 107 10.04 -14.97 -18.83
N GLU A 108 8.76 -15.21 -18.52
CA GLU A 108 7.73 -14.17 -18.60
C GLU A 108 8.00 -13.04 -17.60
N ILE A 109 8.31 -13.38 -16.34
CA ILE A 109 8.61 -12.40 -15.30
C ILE A 109 9.84 -11.58 -15.67
N LEU A 110 10.95 -12.25 -16.01
CA LEU A 110 12.20 -11.56 -16.32
C LEU A 110 12.12 -10.74 -17.62
N SER A 111 11.36 -11.20 -18.63
CA SER A 111 11.11 -10.42 -19.85
C SER A 111 10.31 -9.16 -19.56
N ILE A 112 9.25 -9.24 -18.74
CA ILE A 112 8.45 -8.08 -18.34
C ILE A 112 9.31 -7.07 -17.58
N ILE A 113 10.06 -7.52 -16.58
CA ILE A 113 10.93 -6.65 -15.77
C ILE A 113 12.07 -6.09 -16.61
N GLY A 114 12.70 -6.88 -17.46
CA GLY A 114 13.79 -6.43 -18.33
C GLY A 114 13.34 -5.32 -19.29
N ASN A 115 12.17 -5.45 -19.91
CA ASN A 115 11.61 -4.37 -20.73
C ASN A 115 11.26 -3.13 -19.91
N THR A 116 10.79 -3.32 -18.67
CA THR A 116 10.53 -2.20 -17.73
C THR A 116 11.84 -1.49 -17.37
N CYS A 117 12.91 -2.23 -17.08
CA CYS A 117 14.25 -1.65 -16.82
C CYS A 117 14.76 -0.83 -18.01
N LYS A 118 14.70 -1.40 -19.23
CA LYS A 118 15.12 -0.71 -20.46
C LYS A 118 14.34 0.57 -20.70
N LEU A 119 13.03 0.55 -20.52
CA LEU A 119 12.18 1.73 -20.64
C LEU A 119 12.59 2.81 -19.65
N PHE A 120 12.65 2.46 -18.37
CA PHE A 120 12.91 3.45 -17.31
C PHE A 120 14.33 4.02 -17.40
N GLU A 121 15.33 3.17 -17.70
CA GLU A 121 16.69 3.64 -17.90
C GLU A 121 16.76 4.63 -19.08
N SER A 122 16.14 4.29 -20.22
CA SER A 122 16.07 5.16 -21.39
C SER A 122 15.38 6.49 -21.10
N VAL A 123 14.22 6.47 -20.41
CA VAL A 123 13.48 7.70 -20.05
C VAL A 123 14.29 8.58 -19.11
N LEU A 124 14.91 8.00 -18.09
CA LEU A 124 15.68 8.76 -17.10
C LEU A 124 16.98 9.33 -17.73
N ASP A 125 17.62 8.62 -18.66
CA ASP A 125 18.81 9.10 -19.36
C ASP A 125 18.48 10.20 -20.39
N GLU A 126 17.33 10.11 -21.07
CA GLU A 126 16.85 11.15 -21.99
C GLU A 126 16.41 12.42 -21.25
N VAL A 127 15.59 12.25 -20.24
CA VAL A 127 14.98 13.39 -19.52
C VAL A 127 15.98 14.00 -18.54
N LYS A 128 16.71 13.17 -17.78
CA LYS A 128 17.53 13.58 -16.62
C LYS A 128 16.69 14.48 -15.67
N PRO A 129 15.57 13.95 -15.13
CA PRO A 129 14.72 14.74 -14.26
C PRO A 129 15.43 15.00 -12.93
N LYS A 130 15.14 16.13 -12.29
CA LYS A 130 15.59 16.43 -10.94
C LYS A 130 14.69 15.79 -9.90
N PHE A 131 13.39 15.69 -10.22
CA PHE A 131 12.38 15.16 -9.31
C PHE A 131 11.43 14.21 -10.04
N LEU A 132 11.02 13.16 -9.31
CA LEU A 132 9.95 12.24 -9.69
C LEU A 132 8.74 12.46 -8.77
N ILE A 133 7.56 12.72 -9.33
CA ILE A 133 6.30 12.80 -8.58
C ILE A 133 5.49 11.54 -8.81
N ILE A 134 5.25 10.77 -7.74
CA ILE A 134 4.50 9.51 -7.76
C ILE A 134 3.56 9.40 -6.56
N LYS A 135 2.63 8.46 -6.62
CA LYS A 135 1.98 7.94 -5.42
C LYS A 135 2.92 6.98 -4.68
N MET A 136 2.52 6.56 -3.51
CA MET A 136 3.19 5.48 -2.78
C MET A 136 3.36 4.24 -3.66
N THR A 137 4.57 3.68 -3.70
CA THR A 137 4.89 2.48 -4.49
C THR A 137 4.08 1.28 -4.02
N ASP A 138 3.35 0.63 -4.92
CA ASP A 138 2.48 -0.52 -4.62
C ASP A 138 2.55 -1.66 -5.64
N SER A 139 3.38 -1.51 -6.67
CA SER A 139 3.59 -2.45 -7.77
C SER A 139 5.06 -2.51 -8.15
N HIS A 140 5.48 -3.57 -8.86
CA HIS A 140 6.87 -3.75 -9.26
C HIS A 140 7.40 -2.56 -10.09
N GLN A 141 6.60 -2.03 -11.04
CA GLN A 141 7.04 -0.92 -11.89
C GLN A 141 7.22 0.39 -11.10
N SER A 142 6.28 0.73 -10.21
CA SER A 142 6.43 1.94 -9.40
C SER A 142 7.60 1.81 -8.42
N HIS A 143 7.82 0.61 -7.87
CA HIS A 143 8.95 0.33 -6.98
C HIS A 143 10.28 0.36 -7.72
N LEU A 144 10.38 -0.27 -8.90
CA LEU A 144 11.57 -0.26 -9.73
C LEU A 144 11.94 1.16 -10.17
N LEU A 145 10.96 1.96 -10.63
CA LEU A 145 11.20 3.35 -11.02
C LEU A 145 11.75 4.17 -9.84
N HIS A 146 11.17 4.02 -8.66
CA HIS A 146 11.65 4.68 -7.46
C HIS A 146 13.08 4.25 -7.10
N GLN A 147 13.39 2.94 -7.10
CA GLN A 147 14.73 2.45 -6.80
C GLN A 147 15.76 2.97 -7.81
N LEU A 148 15.41 2.98 -9.10
CA LEU A 148 16.28 3.47 -10.15
C LEU A 148 16.52 4.99 -10.05
N CYS A 149 15.49 5.76 -9.70
CA CYS A 149 15.62 7.19 -9.41
C CYS A 149 16.60 7.44 -8.26
N ARG A 150 16.48 6.69 -7.17
CA ARG A 150 17.41 6.78 -6.03
C ARG A 150 18.86 6.46 -6.45
N ALA A 151 19.05 5.38 -7.21
CA ALA A 151 20.38 4.99 -7.71
C ALA A 151 21.01 6.06 -8.63
N LYS A 152 20.19 6.88 -9.29
CA LYS A 152 20.63 8.01 -10.13
C LYS A 152 20.63 9.35 -9.40
N GLY A 153 20.40 9.41 -8.08
CA GLY A 153 20.36 10.65 -7.31
C GLY A 153 19.15 11.55 -7.58
N ILE A 154 18.09 11.00 -8.19
CA ILE A 154 16.84 11.72 -8.48
C ILE A 154 15.93 11.64 -7.26
N LYS A 155 15.54 12.80 -6.73
CA LYS A 155 14.64 12.89 -5.58
C LYS A 155 13.21 12.47 -5.95
N THR A 156 12.58 11.67 -5.08
CA THR A 156 11.20 11.22 -5.27
C THR A 156 10.28 12.01 -4.34
N LEU A 157 9.17 12.51 -4.88
CA LEU A 157 8.08 13.11 -4.12
C LEU A 157 6.91 12.13 -4.15
N MET A 158 6.89 11.25 -3.16
CA MET A 158 5.94 10.16 -3.04
C MET A 158 4.84 10.54 -2.07
N LEU A 159 3.64 10.85 -2.59
CA LEU A 159 2.48 11.08 -1.74
C LEU A 159 2.08 9.78 -1.04
N GLY A 160 2.18 9.75 0.27
CA GLY A 160 1.88 8.57 1.06
C GLY A 160 1.15 8.87 2.36
N LEU A 161 0.36 7.90 2.81
CA LEU A 161 -0.34 7.95 4.09
C LEU A 161 0.69 7.76 5.21
N THR A 162 0.63 8.59 6.24
CA THR A 162 1.34 8.34 7.50
C THR A 162 0.65 7.21 8.26
N ARG A 163 1.25 6.73 9.33
CA ARG A 163 0.60 5.73 10.20
C ARG A 163 -0.39 6.35 11.19
N LEU A 164 -0.58 7.66 11.12
CA LEU A 164 -1.39 8.44 12.05
C LEU A 164 -2.61 9.04 11.32
N ALA A 165 -3.78 8.50 11.60
CA ALA A 165 -5.06 9.03 11.11
C ALA A 165 -5.16 9.23 9.58
N ASN A 166 -5.78 10.33 9.15
CA ASN A 166 -5.92 10.76 7.74
C ASN A 166 -4.77 11.65 7.28
N ARG A 167 -3.63 11.54 7.91
CA ARG A 167 -2.50 12.40 7.61
C ARG A 167 -1.64 11.82 6.51
N PHE A 168 -1.32 12.65 5.55
CA PHE A 168 -0.44 12.35 4.42
C PHE A 168 0.84 13.17 4.53
N THR A 169 1.91 12.61 3.98
CA THR A 169 3.17 13.33 3.80
C THR A 169 3.75 13.04 2.43
N ILE A 170 4.81 13.75 2.08
CA ILE A 170 5.56 13.54 0.86
C ILE A 170 6.90 12.90 1.24
N TYR A 171 7.08 11.62 0.87
CA TYR A 171 8.27 10.85 1.16
C TYR A 171 9.27 10.90 0.00
N ASP A 172 10.56 11.02 0.28
CA ASP A 172 11.61 10.60 -0.66
C ASP A 172 11.85 9.09 -0.51
N GLU A 173 11.85 8.59 0.72
CA GLU A 173 11.91 7.16 1.04
C GLU A 173 10.73 6.77 1.95
N TYR A 174 9.96 5.77 1.54
CA TYR A 174 8.77 5.37 2.29
C TYR A 174 9.11 4.91 3.72
N GLU A 175 8.23 5.24 4.66
CA GLU A 175 8.38 5.06 6.12
C GLU A 175 9.45 5.97 6.76
N LYS A 176 10.14 6.78 5.99
CA LYS A 176 11.07 7.79 6.51
C LYS A 176 10.43 9.18 6.40
N ILE A 177 9.96 9.69 7.53
CA ILE A 177 9.35 11.03 7.57
C ILE A 177 10.45 12.07 7.43
N GLU A 178 10.37 12.87 6.36
CA GLU A 178 11.24 14.01 6.17
C GLU A 178 10.86 15.13 7.16
N THR A 179 11.85 15.68 7.87
CA THR A 179 11.64 16.77 8.84
C THR A 179 11.63 18.13 8.13
N THR A 180 10.62 18.34 7.30
CA THR A 180 10.53 19.49 6.39
C THR A 180 9.58 20.57 6.87
N ASN A 181 8.90 20.35 7.99
CA ASN A 181 7.87 21.27 8.52
C ASN A 181 6.75 21.55 7.51
N LEU A 182 6.24 20.50 6.87
CA LEU A 182 5.12 20.61 5.90
C LEU A 182 3.86 21.25 6.48
N ASN A 183 3.68 21.21 7.79
CA ASN A 183 2.62 21.89 8.52
C ASN A 183 3.19 23.13 9.21
N THR A 184 3.27 24.24 8.49
CA THR A 184 3.88 25.48 8.97
C THR A 184 3.15 26.11 10.18
N ASP A 185 1.87 25.81 10.34
CA ASP A 185 1.03 26.34 11.43
C ASP A 185 1.00 25.39 12.64
N PHE A 186 1.87 24.37 12.64
CA PHE A 186 1.92 23.38 13.70
C PHE A 186 2.40 23.99 15.03
N VAL A 187 1.62 23.68 16.08
CA VAL A 187 1.99 24.00 17.46
C VAL A 187 2.18 22.70 18.22
N PHE A 188 3.35 22.57 18.86
CA PHE A 188 3.67 21.41 19.69
C PHE A 188 2.63 21.21 20.79
N GLN A 189 2.16 19.99 20.95
CA GLN A 189 1.12 19.64 21.93
C GLN A 189 1.67 18.60 22.92
N THR A 190 1.49 18.88 24.21
CA THR A 190 1.69 17.89 25.28
C THR A 190 0.35 17.23 25.58
N ARG A 191 0.26 15.92 25.32
CA ARG A 191 -0.97 15.15 25.50
C ARG A 191 -0.81 14.15 26.64
N SER A 192 -1.82 14.03 27.49
CA SER A 192 -1.92 12.92 28.42
C SER A 192 -2.20 11.60 27.69
N GLN A 193 -1.96 10.48 28.36
CA GLN A 193 -2.26 9.15 27.82
C GLN A 193 -3.71 9.04 27.33
N LYS A 194 -4.67 9.53 28.14
CA LYS A 194 -6.09 9.51 27.78
C LYS A 194 -6.37 10.31 26.51
N GLN A 195 -5.78 11.48 26.35
CA GLN A 195 -5.92 12.29 25.14
C GLN A 195 -5.35 11.59 23.91
N LEU A 196 -4.23 10.85 24.05
CA LEU A 196 -3.66 10.05 22.95
C LEU A 196 -4.57 8.86 22.59
N GLU A 197 -5.17 8.18 23.58
CA GLU A 197 -6.13 7.10 23.34
C GLU A 197 -7.41 7.61 22.67
N ASP A 198 -7.92 8.76 23.10
CA ASP A 198 -9.09 9.41 22.48
C ASP A 198 -8.78 9.83 21.03
N TYR A 199 -7.59 10.38 20.81
CA TYR A 199 -7.09 10.72 19.47
C TYR A 199 -7.06 9.50 18.54
N LEU A 200 -6.55 8.35 18.98
CA LEU A 200 -6.57 7.10 18.23
C LEU A 200 -8.00 6.64 17.92
N THR A 201 -8.87 6.70 18.90
CA THR A 201 -10.24 6.20 18.74
C THR A 201 -11.00 7.02 17.71
N GLN A 202 -10.82 8.34 17.72
CA GLN A 202 -11.45 9.26 16.78
C GLN A 202 -10.88 9.13 15.37
N ASN A 203 -9.57 8.89 15.24
CA ASN A 203 -8.81 8.97 14.00
C ASN A 203 -8.33 7.61 13.46
N SER A 204 -8.81 6.49 14.00
CA SER A 204 -8.42 5.16 13.53
C SER A 204 -8.88 4.93 12.08
N LEU A 205 -7.94 4.68 11.18
CA LEU A 205 -8.22 4.28 9.79
C LEU A 205 -9.17 3.09 9.71
N GLY A 206 -9.05 2.13 10.62
CA GLY A 206 -9.95 0.98 10.71
C GLY A 206 -11.40 1.40 10.96
N ASN A 207 -11.64 2.38 11.80
CA ASN A 207 -12.98 2.90 12.08
C ASN A 207 -13.54 3.68 10.88
N MET A 208 -12.71 4.43 10.16
CA MET A 208 -13.13 5.20 8.98
C MET A 208 -13.46 4.29 7.79
N LEU A 209 -12.72 3.21 7.59
CA LEU A 209 -12.93 2.28 6.47
C LEU A 209 -14.07 1.27 6.73
N ARG A 210 -14.37 0.93 7.99
CA ARG A 210 -15.42 -0.05 8.34
C ARG A 210 -16.79 0.23 7.73
N PRO A 211 -17.31 1.48 7.69
CA PRO A 211 -18.60 1.78 7.07
C PRO A 211 -18.62 1.48 5.56
N SER A 212 -17.53 1.77 4.85
CA SER A 212 -17.40 1.52 3.41
C SER A 212 -17.34 0.02 3.08
N LEU A 213 -16.92 -0.81 4.05
CA LEU A 213 -16.84 -2.27 3.92
C LEU A 213 -18.16 -2.99 4.25
N LYS A 214 -19.19 -2.28 4.75
CA LYS A 214 -20.51 -2.87 4.99
C LYS A 214 -21.15 -3.25 3.66
N LYS A 215 -21.75 -4.44 3.62
CA LYS A 215 -22.51 -4.92 2.43
C LYS A 215 -23.64 -3.96 2.12
N LYS A 216 -23.63 -3.31 0.96
CA LYS A 216 -24.86 -2.81 0.35
C LYS A 216 -25.67 -4.03 -0.12
N HIS A 217 -26.93 -4.13 0.29
CA HIS A 217 -27.83 -5.15 -0.20
C HIS A 217 -28.06 -4.91 -1.72
N VAL A 218 -27.50 -5.77 -2.54
CA VAL A 218 -27.66 -5.72 -3.99
C VAL A 218 -28.64 -6.82 -4.37
N SER A 219 -29.71 -6.47 -5.10
CA SER A 219 -30.74 -7.42 -5.55
C SER A 219 -30.12 -8.54 -6.42
N LEU A 220 -30.80 -9.69 -6.48
CA LEU A 220 -30.34 -10.81 -7.32
C LEU A 220 -30.30 -10.40 -8.80
N PHE A 221 -31.28 -9.65 -9.24
CA PHE A 221 -31.36 -9.11 -10.61
C PHE A 221 -30.18 -8.21 -10.95
N THR A 222 -29.82 -7.29 -10.07
CA THR A 222 -28.65 -6.43 -10.24
C THR A 222 -27.35 -7.26 -10.29
N ARG A 223 -27.25 -8.36 -9.52
CA ARG A 223 -26.09 -9.27 -9.57
C ARG A 223 -25.98 -9.98 -10.92
N ILE A 224 -27.10 -10.45 -11.47
CA ILE A 224 -27.13 -11.08 -12.79
C ILE A 224 -26.74 -10.06 -13.87
N LYS A 225 -27.30 -8.85 -13.82
CA LYS A 225 -26.99 -7.77 -14.77
C LYS A 225 -25.49 -7.38 -14.72
N LYS A 226 -24.93 -7.24 -13.51
CA LYS A 226 -23.49 -7.04 -13.31
C LYS A 226 -22.65 -8.16 -13.93
N TYR A 227 -23.07 -9.39 -13.72
CA TYR A 227 -22.38 -10.55 -14.25
C TYR A 227 -22.41 -10.59 -15.79
N LEU A 228 -23.59 -10.38 -16.42
CA LEU A 228 -23.70 -10.30 -17.86
C LEU A 228 -22.85 -9.15 -18.45
N ARG A 229 -22.86 -8.01 -17.81
CA ARG A 229 -22.01 -6.86 -18.20
C ARG A 229 -20.52 -7.21 -18.10
N TYR A 230 -20.10 -7.81 -16.99
CA TYR A 230 -18.75 -8.29 -16.82
C TYR A 230 -18.32 -9.28 -17.93
N LEU A 231 -19.21 -10.21 -18.28
CA LEU A 231 -18.97 -11.14 -19.39
C LEU A 231 -18.78 -10.43 -20.75
N SER A 232 -19.54 -9.36 -21.01
CA SER A 232 -19.41 -8.58 -22.25
C SER A 232 -18.07 -7.82 -22.31
N LEU A 233 -17.58 -7.35 -21.16
CA LEU A 233 -16.30 -6.65 -21.07
C LEU A 233 -15.09 -7.56 -21.25
N LEU A 234 -15.19 -8.84 -20.85
CA LEU A 234 -14.12 -9.83 -21.05
C LEU A 234 -13.85 -10.17 -22.52
N GLN A 235 -14.73 -9.80 -23.43
CA GLN A 235 -14.53 -9.97 -24.86
C GLN A 235 -13.74 -8.81 -25.49
N SER A 236 -13.60 -7.67 -24.79
CA SER A 236 -12.80 -6.55 -25.28
C SER A 236 -11.32 -6.81 -25.04
N ASN A 237 -10.47 -6.48 -26.03
CA ASN A 237 -9.02 -6.59 -25.90
C ASN A 237 -8.44 -5.72 -24.76
N ASP A 238 -9.20 -4.75 -24.27
CA ASP A 238 -8.83 -3.82 -23.21
C ASP A 238 -8.81 -4.46 -21.83
N VAL A 239 -9.55 -5.54 -21.63
CA VAL A 239 -9.59 -6.29 -20.37
C VAL A 239 -8.48 -7.33 -20.29
N LYS A 240 -7.76 -7.60 -21.36
CA LYS A 240 -6.53 -8.39 -21.35
C LYS A 240 -5.39 -7.56 -20.76
N ASN A 241 -5.57 -7.19 -19.51
CA ASN A 241 -4.47 -6.71 -18.69
C ASN A 241 -3.49 -7.87 -18.53
N TYR A 242 -2.23 -7.68 -18.92
CA TYR A 242 -1.24 -8.74 -18.87
C TYR A 242 -1.07 -9.35 -17.46
N TYR A 243 -1.47 -8.66 -16.40
CA TYR A 243 -1.49 -9.18 -15.04
C TYR A 243 -2.59 -10.21 -14.76
N ALA A 244 -3.78 -9.97 -15.28
CA ALA A 244 -4.96 -10.74 -14.89
C ALA A 244 -5.36 -11.77 -15.96
N HIS A 245 -4.94 -11.58 -17.22
CA HIS A 245 -5.52 -12.29 -18.36
C HIS A 245 -4.49 -12.91 -19.31
N TYR A 246 -3.25 -13.02 -18.92
CA TYR A 246 -2.30 -13.89 -19.62
C TYR A 246 -2.72 -15.36 -19.53
N GLY A 247 -3.67 -15.67 -18.65
CA GLY A 247 -4.20 -17.00 -18.46
C GLY A 247 -5.17 -17.44 -19.56
N LYS A 248 -5.10 -18.70 -19.90
CA LYS A 248 -6.04 -19.38 -20.80
C LYS A 248 -7.39 -19.63 -20.16
N THR A 249 -7.49 -19.53 -18.83
CA THR A 249 -8.72 -19.75 -18.07
C THR A 249 -9.50 -18.45 -17.97
N PRO A 250 -10.75 -18.40 -18.42
CA PRO A 250 -11.56 -17.19 -18.31
C PRO A 250 -11.73 -16.77 -16.86
N GLU A 251 -11.35 -15.55 -16.52
CA GLU A 251 -11.52 -14.94 -15.19
C GLU A 251 -12.95 -15.11 -14.63
N LYS A 252 -13.95 -15.08 -15.51
CA LYS A 252 -15.36 -15.31 -15.19
C LYS A 252 -15.64 -16.66 -14.52
N VAL A 253 -14.95 -17.73 -14.92
CA VAL A 253 -15.11 -19.05 -14.32
C VAL A 253 -14.49 -19.06 -12.92
N ILE A 254 -13.31 -18.51 -12.79
CA ILE A 254 -12.59 -18.44 -11.51
C ILE A 254 -13.31 -17.55 -10.51
N SER A 255 -13.87 -16.41 -10.93
CA SER A 255 -14.61 -15.50 -10.05
C SER A 255 -15.85 -16.17 -9.42
N GLN A 256 -16.52 -17.09 -10.11
CA GLN A 256 -17.62 -17.85 -9.54
C GLN A 256 -17.14 -18.80 -8.43
N PHE A 257 -16.04 -19.52 -8.65
CA PHE A 257 -15.46 -20.40 -7.63
C PHE A 257 -14.97 -19.61 -6.41
N ILE A 258 -14.40 -18.44 -6.60
CA ILE A 258 -13.98 -17.55 -5.50
C ILE A 258 -15.19 -17.14 -4.65
N PHE A 259 -16.32 -16.83 -5.28
CA PHE A 259 -17.54 -16.45 -4.56
C PHE A 259 -18.11 -17.60 -3.70
N PHE A 260 -18.14 -18.82 -4.21
CA PHE A 260 -18.54 -20.00 -3.43
C PHE A 260 -17.57 -20.29 -2.29
N LYS A 261 -16.28 -20.29 -2.58
CA LYS A 261 -15.22 -20.48 -1.57
C LYS A 261 -15.32 -19.42 -0.46
N ARG A 262 -15.64 -18.17 -0.80
CA ARG A 262 -15.81 -17.09 0.18
C ARG A 262 -16.89 -17.40 1.22
N LYS A 263 -18.07 -17.88 0.81
CA LYS A 263 -19.13 -18.24 1.75
C LYS A 263 -18.73 -19.39 2.68
N LEU A 264 -18.04 -20.39 2.14
CA LEU A 264 -17.53 -21.51 2.92
C LEU A 264 -16.48 -21.06 3.93
N ARG A 265 -15.59 -20.16 3.52
CA ARG A 265 -14.54 -19.59 4.39
C ARG A 265 -15.17 -18.73 5.49
N GLU A 266 -16.17 -17.91 5.19
CA GLU A 266 -16.91 -17.09 6.16
C GLU A 266 -17.58 -17.98 7.22
N ARG A 267 -18.30 -19.05 6.81
CA ARG A 267 -18.89 -20.03 7.76
C ARG A 267 -17.86 -20.74 8.62
N TYR A 268 -16.69 -21.06 8.05
CA TYR A 268 -15.59 -21.67 8.81
C TYR A 268 -15.06 -20.71 9.88
N ILE A 269 -14.87 -19.43 9.54
CA ILE A 269 -14.42 -18.39 10.45
C ILE A 269 -15.44 -18.24 11.58
N ASP A 270 -16.72 -18.05 11.26
CA ASP A 270 -17.79 -17.88 12.25
C ASP A 270 -17.89 -19.06 13.22
N LYS A 271 -17.62 -20.29 12.76
CA LYS A 271 -17.68 -21.50 13.58
C LYS A 271 -16.42 -21.78 14.40
N ASN A 272 -15.24 -21.41 13.90
CA ASN A 272 -13.96 -21.90 14.44
C ASN A 272 -13.11 -20.83 15.12
N PHE A 273 -13.41 -19.55 14.93
CA PHE A 273 -12.66 -18.48 15.55
C PHE A 273 -13.34 -18.05 16.86
N LYS A 274 -12.53 -17.67 17.84
CA LYS A 274 -13.05 -17.23 19.13
C LYS A 274 -13.78 -15.89 19.01
N THR A 275 -15.00 -15.87 19.54
CA THR A 275 -15.87 -14.68 19.70
C THR A 275 -16.04 -14.26 21.14
N LYS A 276 -15.55 -15.05 22.10
CA LYS A 276 -15.46 -14.73 23.52
C LYS A 276 -14.05 -14.99 23.99
N LEU A 277 -13.45 -14.03 24.64
CA LEU A 277 -12.07 -14.08 25.10
C LEU A 277 -12.04 -14.11 26.63
N ASP A 278 -11.07 -14.84 27.13
CA ASP A 278 -10.70 -14.82 28.55
C ASP A 278 -9.53 -13.85 28.72
N TYR A 279 -9.80 -12.70 29.29
CA TYR A 279 -8.79 -11.67 29.54
C TYR A 279 -7.95 -11.94 30.80
N SER A 280 -8.26 -12.98 31.58
CA SER A 280 -7.37 -13.44 32.66
C SER A 280 -6.15 -14.20 32.13
N GLN A 281 -6.22 -14.69 30.89
CA GLN A 281 -5.12 -15.35 30.20
C GLN A 281 -4.13 -14.33 29.64
N ASN A 282 -2.85 -14.44 30.02
CA ASN A 282 -1.79 -13.66 29.40
C ASN A 282 -1.64 -14.00 27.92
N TYR A 283 -1.62 -12.99 27.03
CA TYR A 283 -1.43 -13.24 25.61
C TYR A 283 -0.62 -12.16 24.91
N ILE A 284 0.03 -12.60 23.83
CA ILE A 284 0.64 -11.75 22.83
C ILE A 284 -0.33 -11.66 21.64
N LEU A 285 -0.68 -10.46 21.23
CA LEU A 285 -1.56 -10.25 20.09
C LEU A 285 -0.75 -10.21 18.80
N PHE A 286 -1.07 -11.08 17.84
CA PHE A 286 -0.57 -11.01 16.49
C PHE A 286 -1.69 -10.58 15.53
N THR A 287 -1.53 -9.42 14.88
CA THR A 287 -2.50 -8.93 13.90
C THR A 287 -2.05 -9.31 12.49
N LEU A 288 -2.88 -10.11 11.79
CA LEU A 288 -2.63 -10.47 10.39
C LEU A 288 -2.82 -9.27 9.48
N HIS A 289 -1.95 -9.16 8.49
CA HIS A 289 -2.10 -8.23 7.36
C HIS A 289 -3.09 -8.77 6.33
N VAL A 290 -3.66 -7.90 5.52
CA VAL A 290 -4.34 -8.32 4.29
C VAL A 290 -3.31 -8.93 3.34
N ASP A 291 -3.66 -10.05 2.69
CA ASP A 291 -2.84 -10.65 1.65
C ASP A 291 -3.58 -10.62 0.31
N PRO A 292 -2.92 -10.15 -0.74
CA PRO A 292 -1.60 -9.51 -0.80
C PRO A 292 -1.69 -7.99 -0.57
N GLU A 293 -0.74 -7.43 0.14
CA GLU A 293 -0.63 -5.98 0.28
C GLU A 293 0.83 -5.49 0.26
N ARG A 294 1.01 -4.20 0.02
CA ARG A 294 2.31 -3.53 -0.02
C ARG A 294 3.15 -3.77 1.24
N GLN A 295 2.52 -3.77 2.41
CA GLN A 295 3.20 -3.83 3.70
C GLN A 295 3.96 -5.15 3.91
N THR A 296 3.45 -6.23 3.33
CA THR A 296 4.13 -7.52 3.37
C THR A 296 5.05 -7.71 2.17
N LEU A 297 4.62 -7.34 0.96
CA LEU A 297 5.37 -7.62 -0.27
C LEU A 297 6.59 -6.72 -0.48
N LEU A 298 6.46 -5.42 -0.17
CA LEU A 298 7.54 -4.45 -0.40
C LEU A 298 8.30 -4.11 0.88
N ALA A 299 7.59 -3.81 1.97
CA ALA A 299 8.25 -3.35 3.19
C ALA A 299 8.86 -4.48 4.01
N ALA A 300 8.30 -5.71 3.92
CA ALA A 300 8.77 -6.87 4.67
C ALA A 300 8.88 -8.13 3.78
N PRO A 301 9.64 -8.11 2.67
CA PRO A 301 9.61 -9.17 1.66
C PRO A 301 9.99 -10.56 2.19
N TYR A 302 10.80 -10.65 3.22
CA TYR A 302 11.22 -11.92 3.85
C TYR A 302 10.22 -12.45 4.89
N TYR A 303 9.20 -11.65 5.27
CA TYR A 303 8.16 -12.02 6.25
C TYR A 303 6.77 -12.08 5.61
N THR A 304 6.68 -12.22 4.30
CA THR A 304 5.40 -12.34 3.57
C THR A 304 4.60 -13.57 3.98
N ASN A 305 5.26 -14.67 4.32
CA ASN A 305 4.61 -15.84 4.89
C ASN A 305 4.33 -15.64 6.39
N GLN A 306 3.17 -15.03 6.68
CA GLN A 306 2.78 -14.72 8.07
C GLN A 306 2.64 -15.96 8.96
N ILE A 307 2.42 -17.16 8.39
CA ILE A 307 2.37 -18.42 9.17
C ILE A 307 3.74 -18.74 9.77
N GLU A 308 4.83 -18.54 9.02
CA GLU A 308 6.18 -18.79 9.54
C GLU A 308 6.52 -17.85 10.70
N VAL A 309 6.08 -16.60 10.63
CA VAL A 309 6.23 -15.63 11.73
C VAL A 309 5.46 -16.11 12.96
N ILE A 310 4.21 -16.60 12.80
CA ILE A 310 3.39 -17.11 13.91
C ILE A 310 4.03 -18.38 14.49
N ILE A 311 4.59 -19.27 13.66
CA ILE A 311 5.31 -20.47 14.12
C ILE A 311 6.55 -20.10 14.94
N ALA A 312 7.32 -19.12 14.46
CA ALA A 312 8.50 -18.61 15.18
C ALA A 312 8.09 -18.04 16.56
N LEU A 313 7.06 -17.20 16.59
CA LEU A 313 6.51 -16.66 17.83
C LEU A 313 6.01 -17.78 18.76
N SER A 314 5.26 -18.76 18.23
CA SER A 314 4.71 -19.89 18.99
C SER A 314 5.79 -20.71 19.72
N LYS A 315 6.97 -20.84 19.13
CA LYS A 315 8.13 -21.49 19.73
C LYS A 315 8.84 -20.63 20.79
N SER A 316 8.63 -19.32 20.77
CA SER A 316 9.45 -18.35 21.48
C SER A 316 8.77 -17.72 22.69
N ILE A 317 7.43 -17.79 22.78
CA ILE A 317 6.68 -17.21 23.92
C ILE A 317 6.92 -17.98 25.22
N PRO A 318 6.93 -17.30 26.38
CA PRO A 318 7.06 -17.97 27.68
C PRO A 318 5.88 -18.89 27.99
N VAL A 319 6.13 -19.90 28.84
CA VAL A 319 5.05 -20.73 29.39
C VAL A 319 4.06 -19.86 30.17
N GLY A 320 2.77 -20.14 30.04
CA GLY A 320 1.70 -19.33 30.62
C GLY A 320 1.15 -18.26 29.67
N TYR A 321 1.77 -18.07 28.50
CA TYR A 321 1.28 -17.14 27.48
C TYR A 321 0.62 -17.89 26.31
N LYS A 322 -0.31 -17.22 25.65
CA LYS A 322 -0.88 -17.62 24.35
C LYS A 322 -0.61 -16.57 23.29
N ILE A 323 -0.70 -16.95 22.02
CA ILE A 323 -0.75 -16.04 20.91
C ILE A 323 -2.20 -15.93 20.42
N TYR A 324 -2.75 -14.73 20.47
CA TYR A 324 -4.04 -14.43 19.86
C TYR A 324 -3.80 -13.87 18.45
N VAL A 325 -4.14 -14.66 17.43
CA VAL A 325 -3.98 -14.29 16.04
C VAL A 325 -5.30 -13.72 15.54
N LYS A 326 -5.34 -12.41 15.30
CA LYS A 326 -6.51 -11.71 14.80
C LYS A 326 -6.47 -11.57 13.29
N GLU A 327 -7.49 -12.10 12.60
CA GLU A 327 -7.65 -11.89 11.16
C GLU A 327 -8.03 -10.45 10.85
N HIS A 328 -7.45 -9.92 9.76
CA HIS A 328 -7.74 -8.57 9.30
C HIS A 328 -9.14 -8.50 8.66
N TYR A 329 -9.96 -7.56 9.11
CA TYR A 329 -11.33 -7.42 8.58
C TYR A 329 -11.37 -7.16 7.06
N GLY A 330 -10.39 -6.44 6.52
CA GLY A 330 -10.24 -6.16 5.09
C GLY A 330 -10.00 -7.40 4.22
N GLN A 331 -9.50 -8.52 4.81
CA GLN A 331 -9.30 -9.78 4.08
C GLN A 331 -10.62 -10.33 3.49
N ARG A 332 -11.74 -9.90 4.01
CA ARG A 332 -13.08 -10.19 3.48
C ARG A 332 -13.24 -9.73 2.03
N ILE A 333 -12.63 -8.61 1.64
CA ILE A 333 -12.73 -8.08 0.25
C ILE A 333 -12.10 -9.07 -0.71
N SER A 334 -10.94 -9.65 -0.34
CA SER A 334 -10.22 -10.66 -1.13
C SER A 334 -10.83 -12.08 -1.01
N GLY A 335 -11.98 -12.23 -0.31
CA GLY A 335 -12.69 -13.51 -0.18
C GLY A 335 -12.16 -14.42 0.91
N TRP A 336 -11.47 -13.90 1.92
CA TRP A 336 -10.79 -14.60 3.01
C TRP A 336 -9.62 -15.49 2.53
N ARG A 337 -8.77 -15.92 3.45
CA ARG A 337 -7.67 -16.86 3.14
C ARG A 337 -8.20 -18.27 2.93
N ASP A 338 -7.38 -19.13 2.34
CA ASP A 338 -7.71 -20.53 2.20
C ASP A 338 -7.87 -21.21 3.56
N LEU A 339 -8.79 -22.19 3.64
CA LEU A 339 -9.05 -22.93 4.89
C LEU A 339 -7.81 -23.64 5.41
N SER A 340 -6.94 -24.10 4.51
CA SER A 340 -5.65 -24.70 4.85
C SER A 340 -4.76 -23.76 5.66
N TYR A 341 -4.79 -22.46 5.37
CA TYR A 341 -4.06 -21.43 6.10
C TYR A 341 -4.49 -21.38 7.57
N TYR A 342 -5.79 -21.25 7.82
CA TYR A 342 -6.33 -21.23 9.18
C TYR A 342 -6.15 -22.53 9.93
N LYS A 343 -6.28 -23.68 9.23
CA LYS A 343 -6.04 -25.00 9.81
C LYS A 343 -4.59 -25.18 10.25
N LYS A 344 -3.61 -24.65 9.50
CA LYS A 344 -2.19 -24.69 9.91
C LYS A 344 -1.97 -23.91 11.21
N ILE A 345 -2.51 -22.71 11.33
CA ILE A 345 -2.40 -21.90 12.55
C ILE A 345 -3.08 -22.60 13.73
N LYS A 346 -4.29 -23.14 13.53
CA LYS A 346 -5.07 -23.82 14.58
C LYS A 346 -4.38 -25.09 15.14
N LYS A 347 -3.42 -25.68 14.40
CA LYS A 347 -2.63 -26.83 14.89
C LYS A 347 -1.58 -26.45 15.92
N LEU A 348 -1.26 -25.18 16.08
CA LEU A 348 -0.29 -24.71 17.06
C LEU A 348 -0.96 -24.71 18.46
N PRO A 349 -0.39 -25.40 19.48
CA PRO A 349 -1.09 -25.68 20.75
C PRO A 349 -1.32 -24.41 21.60
N ASN A 350 -0.47 -23.41 21.46
CA ASN A 350 -0.50 -22.15 22.20
C ASN A 350 -1.03 -20.95 21.37
N VAL A 351 -1.69 -21.23 20.23
CA VAL A 351 -2.21 -20.19 19.32
C VAL A 351 -3.73 -20.31 19.22
N GLU A 352 -4.41 -19.18 19.26
CA GLU A 352 -5.86 -19.07 19.11
C GLU A 352 -6.23 -18.05 18.03
N LEU A 353 -7.13 -18.46 17.13
CA LEU A 353 -7.65 -17.59 16.07
C LEU A 353 -8.80 -16.75 16.61
N ILE A 354 -8.69 -15.42 16.47
CA ILE A 354 -9.68 -14.45 16.96
C ILE A 354 -10.51 -13.94 15.78
N HIS A 355 -11.82 -13.89 16.00
CA HIS A 355 -12.78 -13.49 14.98
C HIS A 355 -12.52 -12.05 14.51
N PRO A 356 -12.57 -11.77 13.19
CA PRO A 356 -12.23 -10.45 12.63
C PRO A 356 -13.17 -9.32 13.08
N SER A 357 -14.35 -9.62 13.63
CA SER A 357 -15.27 -8.62 14.19
C SER A 357 -14.81 -8.00 15.50
N TYR A 358 -13.85 -8.63 16.20
CA TYR A 358 -13.33 -8.09 17.45
C TYR A 358 -12.74 -6.70 17.27
N ASN A 359 -12.90 -5.84 18.26
CA ASN A 359 -12.24 -4.53 18.28
C ASN A 359 -10.73 -4.72 18.53
N THR A 360 -9.90 -4.24 17.61
CA THR A 360 -8.45 -4.39 17.71
C THR A 360 -7.87 -3.60 18.89
N LEU A 361 -8.36 -2.39 19.15
CA LEU A 361 -7.90 -1.58 20.29
C LEU A 361 -8.20 -2.22 21.64
N GLU A 362 -9.37 -2.89 21.77
CA GLU A 362 -9.71 -3.65 22.97
C GLU A 362 -8.73 -4.82 23.19
N LEU A 363 -8.40 -5.55 22.12
CA LEU A 363 -7.41 -6.64 22.19
C LEU A 363 -6.01 -6.11 22.54
N ILE A 364 -5.61 -4.97 22.00
CA ILE A 364 -4.32 -4.34 22.30
C ILE A 364 -4.28 -3.95 23.79
N LYS A 365 -5.30 -3.29 24.31
CA LYS A 365 -5.33 -2.83 25.72
C LYS A 365 -5.20 -3.97 26.73
N ASN A 366 -5.72 -5.15 26.40
CA ASN A 366 -5.67 -6.33 27.27
C ASN A 366 -4.50 -7.28 26.96
N SER A 367 -3.71 -7.01 25.90
CA SER A 367 -2.54 -7.83 25.59
C SER A 367 -1.35 -7.49 26.49
N SER A 368 -0.42 -8.44 26.63
CA SER A 368 0.89 -8.16 27.25
C SER A 368 1.85 -7.51 26.27
N MET A 369 1.72 -7.82 24.97
CA MET A 369 2.56 -7.30 23.89
C MET A 369 1.81 -7.43 22.56
N VAL A 370 2.12 -6.59 21.59
CA VAL A 370 1.61 -6.67 20.22
C VAL A 370 2.75 -7.05 19.27
N CYS A 371 2.51 -8.05 18.43
CA CYS A 371 3.40 -8.41 17.33
C CYS A 371 2.68 -8.20 15.99
N VAL A 372 3.35 -7.56 15.05
CA VAL A 372 2.82 -7.31 13.70
C VAL A 372 3.96 -7.17 12.69
N ILE A 373 3.77 -7.58 11.44
CA ILE A 373 4.85 -7.49 10.46
C ILE A 373 5.20 -6.02 10.17
N ASN A 374 4.19 -5.23 9.76
CA ASN A 374 4.36 -3.81 9.46
C ASN A 374 3.00 -3.07 9.55
N GLY A 375 2.38 -3.09 10.71
CA GLY A 375 1.02 -2.56 10.90
C GLY A 375 0.94 -1.44 11.93
N THR A 376 -0.08 -0.60 11.80
CA THR A 376 -0.40 0.49 12.76
C THR A 376 -0.68 -0.03 14.17
N SER A 377 -1.02 -1.32 14.32
CA SER A 377 -1.28 -1.91 15.63
C SER A 377 -0.07 -1.85 16.59
N ALA A 378 1.17 -1.73 16.07
CA ALA A 378 2.33 -1.51 16.92
C ALA A 378 2.37 -0.07 17.48
N LEU A 379 2.03 0.92 16.68
CA LEU A 379 1.89 2.31 17.16
C LEU A 379 0.68 2.44 18.11
N GLU A 380 -0.44 1.80 17.75
CA GLU A 380 -1.63 1.74 18.63
C GLU A 380 -1.31 1.08 19.97
N ALA A 381 -0.41 0.08 19.99
CA ALA A 381 0.09 -0.53 21.22
C ALA A 381 0.91 0.45 22.05
N ALA A 382 1.86 1.17 21.47
CA ALA A 382 2.66 2.16 22.17
C ALA A 382 1.78 3.24 22.82
N ILE A 383 0.76 3.75 22.10
CA ILE A 383 -0.21 4.71 22.63
C ILE A 383 -1.06 4.09 23.74
N SER A 384 -1.34 2.78 23.68
CA SER A 384 -2.11 2.04 24.71
C SER A 384 -1.23 1.49 25.85
N ASN A 385 -0.02 2.03 26.02
CA ASN A 385 0.94 1.58 27.05
C ASN A 385 1.33 0.10 26.93
N LYS A 386 1.51 -0.41 25.70
CA LYS A 386 1.91 -1.79 25.45
C LYS A 386 3.15 -1.83 24.58
N PRO A 387 4.15 -2.66 24.93
CA PRO A 387 5.29 -2.88 24.07
C PRO A 387 4.86 -3.60 22.79
N SER A 388 5.65 -3.42 21.73
CA SER A 388 5.36 -4.07 20.45
C SER A 388 6.61 -4.52 19.70
N MET A 389 6.40 -5.46 18.78
CA MET A 389 7.43 -5.96 17.88
C MET A 389 6.97 -5.85 16.44
N VAL A 390 7.88 -5.39 15.58
CA VAL A 390 7.67 -5.28 14.13
C VAL A 390 8.76 -6.03 13.37
N PHE A 391 8.46 -6.48 12.14
CA PHE A 391 9.39 -7.24 11.30
C PHE A 391 9.83 -6.45 10.06
N ALA A 392 9.42 -5.19 9.96
CA ALA A 392 9.84 -4.25 8.93
C ALA A 392 10.27 -2.93 9.56
N ASP A 393 11.03 -2.14 8.82
CA ASP A 393 11.30 -0.77 9.21
C ASP A 393 10.03 0.06 9.03
N THR A 394 9.65 0.76 10.08
CA THR A 394 8.47 1.63 10.12
C THR A 394 8.88 3.00 10.66
N SER A 395 8.10 4.03 10.34
CA SER A 395 8.36 5.39 10.84
C SER A 395 8.39 5.47 12.37
N PHE A 396 7.66 4.59 13.06
CA PHE A 396 7.60 4.50 14.52
C PHE A 396 8.56 3.45 15.14
N SER A 397 9.43 2.82 14.34
CA SER A 397 10.48 1.92 14.88
C SER A 397 11.53 2.65 15.70
N SER A 398 11.54 3.99 15.68
CA SER A 398 12.34 4.83 16.56
C SER A 398 11.84 4.90 18.00
N LEU A 399 10.59 4.48 18.26
CA LEU A 399 10.04 4.43 19.60
C LEU A 399 10.73 3.33 20.43
N PRO A 400 11.20 3.61 21.67
CA PRO A 400 11.84 2.61 22.52
C PRO A 400 10.97 1.38 22.80
N SER A 401 9.65 1.55 22.80
CA SER A 401 8.66 0.50 23.04
C SER A 401 8.32 -0.35 21.80
N VAL A 402 8.94 -0.06 20.64
CA VAL A 402 8.73 -0.78 19.39
C VAL A 402 10.01 -1.47 18.95
N TYR A 403 10.10 -2.77 19.14
CA TYR A 403 11.29 -3.52 18.78
C TYR A 403 11.24 -3.99 17.31
N ARG A 404 12.31 -3.70 16.56
CA ARG A 404 12.49 -4.18 15.19
C ARG A 404 13.21 -5.52 15.17
N VAL A 405 12.46 -6.60 14.88
CA VAL A 405 13.01 -7.95 14.74
C VAL A 405 13.80 -8.08 13.44
N LYS A 406 15.06 -8.52 13.53
CA LYS A 406 15.94 -8.72 12.36
C LYS A 406 16.06 -10.19 11.95
N GLY A 407 15.73 -11.11 12.84
CA GLY A 407 15.80 -12.56 12.63
C GLY A 407 15.08 -13.30 13.74
N PHE A 408 14.99 -14.65 13.66
CA PHE A 408 14.25 -15.46 14.62
C PHE A 408 15.14 -16.13 15.69
N GLU A 409 16.46 -16.07 15.55
CA GLU A 409 17.40 -16.84 16.37
C GLU A 409 17.26 -16.50 17.86
N ASN A 410 17.17 -15.22 18.22
CA ASN A 410 17.11 -14.75 19.60
C ASN A 410 15.71 -14.31 20.03
N LEU A 411 14.67 -14.77 19.30
CA LEU A 411 13.29 -14.27 19.48
C LEU A 411 12.75 -14.54 20.89
N SER A 412 13.13 -15.67 21.51
CA SER A 412 12.69 -16.01 22.88
C SER A 412 13.24 -15.05 23.94
N GLU A 413 14.51 -14.65 23.83
CA GLU A 413 15.14 -13.69 24.72
C GLU A 413 14.53 -12.29 24.53
N ILE A 414 14.41 -11.88 23.26
CA ILE A 414 13.81 -10.59 22.88
C ILE A 414 12.40 -10.47 23.44
N ILE A 415 11.55 -11.50 23.31
CA ILE A 415 10.18 -11.48 23.83
C ILE A 415 10.19 -11.31 25.35
N ARG A 416 10.99 -12.10 26.09
CA ARG A 416 11.05 -12.00 27.56
C ARG A 416 11.47 -10.60 28.01
N THR A 417 12.49 -10.05 27.40
CA THR A 417 13.00 -8.70 27.73
C THR A 417 11.96 -7.62 27.46
N HIS A 418 11.17 -7.76 26.37
CA HIS A 418 10.22 -6.71 25.97
C HIS A 418 8.85 -6.85 26.64
N LEU A 419 8.49 -8.02 27.21
CA LEU A 419 7.22 -8.19 27.94
C LEU A 419 7.15 -7.27 29.17
N ASP A 420 8.29 -6.99 29.81
CA ASP A 420 8.37 -6.16 31.01
C ASP A 420 8.70 -4.70 30.71
N LEU A 421 8.81 -4.34 29.41
CA LEU A 421 9.18 -2.99 29.00
C LEU A 421 8.04 -2.01 29.27
N LYS A 422 8.38 -0.92 29.95
CA LYS A 422 7.47 0.22 30.13
C LYS A 422 7.55 1.17 28.95
N VAL A 423 6.39 1.63 28.50
CA VAL A 423 6.33 2.58 27.39
C VAL A 423 6.70 3.98 27.87
N ASP A 424 7.59 4.63 27.15
CA ASP A 424 7.92 6.03 27.31
C ASP A 424 6.87 6.90 26.59
N PHE A 425 5.98 7.53 27.36
CA PHE A 425 4.90 8.38 26.81
C PHE A 425 5.42 9.66 26.20
N ASP A 426 6.51 10.21 26.71
CA ASP A 426 7.09 11.44 26.16
C ASP A 426 7.65 11.14 24.77
N ALA A 427 8.32 10.00 24.59
CA ALA A 427 8.77 9.56 23.28
C ALA A 427 7.58 9.35 22.30
N VAL A 428 6.46 8.77 22.76
CA VAL A 428 5.27 8.59 21.93
C VAL A 428 4.65 9.93 21.54
N ASN A 429 4.51 10.86 22.51
CA ASN A 429 3.98 12.19 22.24
C ASN A 429 4.88 12.98 21.27
N ASN A 430 6.19 12.92 21.46
CA ASN A 430 7.17 13.54 20.56
C ASN A 430 7.08 12.97 19.13
N TYR A 431 6.93 11.66 19.00
CA TYR A 431 6.72 11.02 17.69
C TYR A 431 5.44 11.53 17.00
N ILE A 432 4.34 11.62 17.73
CA ILE A 432 3.05 12.11 17.19
C ILE A 432 3.22 13.57 16.73
N ASN A 433 3.83 14.43 17.55
CA ASN A 433 4.11 15.80 17.16
C ASN A 433 5.01 15.89 15.92
N LEU A 434 6.05 15.04 15.82
CA LEU A 434 6.89 14.96 14.63
C LEU A 434 6.07 14.62 13.37
N VAL A 435 5.18 13.63 13.46
CA VAL A 435 4.31 13.27 12.34
C VAL A 435 3.36 14.41 11.98
N GLU A 436 2.74 15.05 12.94
CA GLU A 436 1.79 16.14 12.71
C GLU A 436 2.47 17.37 12.10
N GLN A 437 3.66 17.71 12.54
CA GLN A 437 4.47 18.80 12.00
C GLN A 437 4.88 18.56 10.55
N ASN A 438 5.15 17.29 10.18
CA ASN A 438 5.68 16.93 8.87
C ASN A 438 4.63 16.26 7.97
N SER A 439 3.35 16.49 8.23
CA SER A 439 2.24 15.92 7.48
C SER A 439 1.05 16.90 7.43
N PHE A 440 0.08 16.57 6.58
CA PHE A 440 -1.14 17.35 6.41
C PHE A 440 -2.36 16.43 6.29
N GLU A 441 -3.52 16.95 6.63
CA GLU A 441 -4.77 16.22 6.44
C GLU A 441 -5.18 16.24 4.97
N PHE A 442 -5.61 15.08 4.48
CA PHE A 442 -6.06 14.90 3.10
C PHE A 442 -7.17 13.85 3.01
N ASN A 443 -8.32 14.23 2.48
CA ASN A 443 -9.47 13.34 2.35
C ASN A 443 -9.43 12.52 1.06
N PHE A 444 -8.49 11.57 1.01
CA PHE A 444 -8.34 10.64 -0.11
C PHE A 444 -9.63 9.89 -0.47
N LEU A 445 -10.39 9.45 0.56
CA LEU A 445 -11.61 8.65 0.33
C LEU A 445 -12.69 9.43 -0.42
N ASN A 446 -12.83 10.72 -0.15
CA ASN A 446 -13.80 11.56 -0.85
C ASN A 446 -13.46 11.66 -2.34
N ILE A 447 -12.21 11.97 -2.65
CA ILE A 447 -11.71 12.03 -4.04
C ILE A 447 -11.89 10.69 -4.75
N PHE A 448 -11.51 9.58 -4.10
CA PHE A 448 -11.63 8.24 -4.66
C PHE A 448 -13.09 7.85 -4.94
N ASN A 449 -14.01 8.16 -4.02
CA ASN A 449 -15.42 7.87 -4.19
C ASN A 449 -16.04 8.72 -5.31
N ASP A 450 -15.74 10.02 -5.37
CA ASP A 450 -16.24 10.90 -6.42
C ASP A 450 -15.68 10.50 -7.80
N PHE A 451 -14.40 10.19 -7.86
CA PHE A 451 -13.79 9.64 -9.08
C PHE A 451 -14.54 8.39 -9.57
N ASN A 452 -14.81 7.44 -8.68
CA ASN A 452 -15.54 6.23 -9.06
C ASN A 452 -16.98 6.55 -9.47
N ASN A 453 -17.65 7.51 -8.84
CA ASN A 453 -19.01 7.92 -9.22
C ASN A 453 -19.06 8.54 -10.63
N ILE A 454 -18.06 9.33 -10.99
CA ILE A 454 -18.01 10.03 -12.30
C ILE A 454 -17.59 9.09 -13.43
N PHE A 455 -16.60 8.20 -13.18
CA PHE A 455 -15.93 7.44 -14.22
C PHE A 455 -16.25 5.94 -14.25
N SER A 456 -16.90 5.39 -13.24
CA SER A 456 -17.37 3.99 -13.29
C SER A 456 -18.69 3.89 -14.03
N ASP A 457 -18.92 2.74 -14.64
CA ASP A 457 -20.22 2.40 -15.18
C ASP A 457 -21.26 2.19 -14.07
N GLU A 458 -22.54 2.15 -14.44
CA GLU A 458 -23.69 1.92 -13.54
C GLU A 458 -23.49 0.73 -12.57
N PHE A 459 -22.64 -0.22 -12.95
CA PHE A 459 -22.39 -1.44 -12.18
C PHE A 459 -21.03 -1.47 -11.46
N ASN A 460 -20.22 -0.43 -11.57
CA ASN A 460 -18.81 -0.44 -11.09
C ASN A 460 -18.00 -1.65 -11.64
N THR A 461 -18.28 -2.09 -12.85
CA THR A 461 -17.62 -3.23 -13.49
C THR A 461 -16.50 -2.81 -14.42
N ALA A 462 -16.55 -1.57 -14.93
CA ALA A 462 -15.47 -0.99 -15.73
C ALA A 462 -15.44 0.51 -15.54
N ARG A 463 -14.25 1.07 -15.67
CA ARG A 463 -14.08 2.51 -15.87
C ARG A 463 -14.29 2.80 -17.34
N SER A 464 -15.38 3.43 -17.68
CA SER A 464 -15.75 3.80 -19.05
C SER A 464 -16.09 5.29 -19.13
N ASN A 465 -15.93 5.88 -20.33
CA ASN A 465 -16.27 7.28 -20.60
C ASN A 465 -15.32 8.32 -19.99
N PHE A 466 -14.00 8.14 -20.15
CA PHE A 466 -13.06 9.23 -19.92
C PHE A 466 -13.23 10.30 -21.00
N SER A 467 -13.76 11.45 -20.61
CA SER A 467 -13.82 12.64 -21.45
C SER A 467 -13.18 13.81 -20.74
N GLU A 468 -12.71 14.78 -21.51
CA GLU A 468 -12.09 16.01 -20.96
C GLU A 468 -13.10 16.79 -20.13
N SER A 469 -14.38 16.83 -20.53
CA SER A 469 -15.44 17.51 -19.78
C SER A 469 -15.66 16.88 -18.40
N LYS A 470 -15.75 15.55 -18.30
CA LYS A 470 -15.89 14.85 -17.02
C LYS A 470 -14.66 15.02 -16.13
N MET A 471 -13.47 15.01 -16.72
CA MET A 471 -12.24 15.23 -15.98
C MET A 471 -12.17 16.66 -15.43
N ASN A 472 -12.59 17.65 -16.20
CA ASN A 472 -12.66 19.03 -15.72
C ASN A 472 -13.66 19.19 -14.56
N VAL A 473 -14.84 18.54 -14.63
CA VAL A 473 -15.79 18.52 -13.50
C VAL A 473 -15.17 17.88 -12.26
N PHE A 474 -14.51 16.74 -12.40
CA PHE A 474 -13.82 16.08 -11.29
C PHE A 474 -12.73 16.96 -10.66
N LEU A 475 -11.90 17.58 -11.48
CA LEU A 475 -10.82 18.45 -11.01
C LEU A 475 -11.35 19.73 -10.35
N GLU A 476 -12.45 20.31 -10.86
CA GLU A 476 -13.07 21.50 -10.26
C GLU A 476 -13.75 21.16 -8.92
N ASN A 477 -14.42 19.99 -8.81
CA ASN A 477 -15.01 19.51 -7.55
C ASN A 477 -13.97 19.36 -6.43
N HIS A 478 -12.70 19.10 -6.77
CA HIS A 478 -11.61 18.85 -5.83
C HIS A 478 -10.44 19.83 -6.01
N LYS A 479 -10.73 21.03 -6.51
CA LYS A 479 -9.73 22.05 -6.82
C LYS A 479 -8.87 22.43 -5.61
N ASP A 480 -9.51 22.66 -4.48
CA ASP A 480 -8.82 23.10 -3.26
C ASP A 480 -7.88 22.01 -2.73
N GLU A 481 -8.32 20.74 -2.75
CA GLU A 481 -7.51 19.60 -2.33
C GLU A 481 -6.31 19.40 -3.26
N PHE A 482 -6.52 19.41 -4.59
CA PHE A 482 -5.42 19.27 -5.55
C PHE A 482 -4.48 20.47 -5.54
N SER A 483 -5.00 21.67 -5.39
CA SER A 483 -4.20 22.89 -5.24
C SER A 483 -3.31 22.81 -3.98
N LYS A 484 -3.87 22.40 -2.84
CA LYS A 484 -3.12 22.16 -1.60
C LYS A 484 -2.04 21.09 -1.78
N LEU A 485 -2.35 19.97 -2.46
CA LEU A 485 -1.36 18.95 -2.77
C LEU A 485 -0.22 19.49 -3.64
N ALA A 486 -0.54 20.28 -4.68
CA ALA A 486 0.44 20.91 -5.53
C ALA A 486 1.38 21.83 -4.72
N ASP A 487 0.81 22.66 -3.83
CA ASP A 487 1.58 23.57 -2.97
C ASP A 487 2.53 22.78 -2.04
N LYS A 488 2.09 21.65 -1.46
CA LYS A 488 2.95 20.80 -0.63
C LYS A 488 4.08 20.16 -1.43
N HIS A 489 3.86 19.77 -2.69
CA HIS A 489 4.94 19.26 -3.56
C HIS A 489 5.93 20.38 -3.93
N ILE A 490 5.45 21.58 -4.22
CA ILE A 490 6.32 22.74 -4.50
C ILE A 490 7.16 23.10 -3.28
N TYR A 491 6.54 23.12 -2.10
CA TYR A 491 7.25 23.35 -0.83
C TYR A 491 8.37 22.35 -0.64
N GLN A 492 8.10 21.06 -0.84
CA GLN A 492 9.09 19.98 -0.69
C GLN A 492 10.24 20.10 -1.71
N ILE A 493 9.94 20.49 -2.95
CA ILE A 493 10.96 20.75 -3.99
C ILE A 493 11.88 21.88 -3.55
N ASN A 494 11.32 22.99 -3.06
CA ASN A 494 12.09 24.14 -2.63
C ASN A 494 12.97 23.77 -1.41
N TYR A 495 12.45 23.03 -0.46
CA TYR A 495 13.21 22.51 0.68
C TYR A 495 14.41 21.67 0.23
N PHE A 496 14.24 20.74 -0.69
CA PHE A 496 15.37 19.95 -1.20
C PHE A 496 16.41 20.79 -1.94
N LYS A 497 15.97 21.82 -2.65
CA LYS A 497 16.90 22.75 -3.31
C LYS A 497 17.71 23.58 -2.32
N GLU A 498 17.10 24.03 -1.24
CA GLU A 498 17.78 24.78 -0.18
C GLU A 498 18.84 23.93 0.52
N ILE A 499 18.53 22.66 0.82
CA ILE A 499 19.52 21.73 1.40
C ILE A 499 20.69 21.51 0.43
N GLU A 500 20.42 21.31 -0.87
CA GLU A 500 21.49 21.12 -1.86
C GLU A 500 22.39 22.36 -2.05
N GLN A 501 21.88 23.55 -1.78
CA GLN A 501 22.66 24.79 -1.86
C GLN A 501 23.48 25.07 -0.61
N ASN A 502 23.05 24.56 0.54
CA ASN A 502 23.68 24.80 1.84
C ASN A 502 24.62 23.67 2.30
N GLY A 503 24.66 22.55 1.58
CA GLY A 503 25.55 21.40 1.83
C GLY A 503 26.59 21.24 0.74
#